data_a41963d3853f4997bce2355697b92160
#
_entry.id   a41963d3853f4997bce2355697b92160
#
_cell.length_a   1.000
_cell.length_b   1.000
_cell.length_c   1.000
_cell.angle_alpha   90.00
_cell.angle_beta   90.00
_cell.angle_gamma   90.00
#
_symmetry.space_group_name_H-M   'P 1'
#
loop_
_entity.id
_entity.type
_entity.pdbx_description
1 polymer ?
#
loop_
_entity_poly.entity_id
_entity_poly.type
_entity_poly.pdbx_seq_one_letter_code
_entity_poly.pdbx_strand_id
1 'polypeptide(L)'
;MTYDILKELYWLFVIEYATLNSQATFNAEKDSNGYAQGGLGAGVTNMSDWSGFNGYYPFVPCGHTDELGNGTGEVAYPVINEDGSTRCTVMVPRYRGVENPFGHVWQWTDGINIRISPTEENGGDGLSKEFVCTDPAKFSDSGYDGYAHVGNEARAEGYVKEVIFGEGGEIMPSVVGGGSSTYFCDYH
;
A
#
# COMPACT_ATOMS: atom_id res chain seq x y z
N MET A 1 -0.40 -6.64 -7.42
CA MET A 1 0.13 -7.48 -6.29
C MET A 1 -0.98 -8.42 -5.87
N THR A 2 -0.67 -9.62 -5.38
CA THR A 2 -1.70 -10.48 -4.78
C THR A 2 -1.78 -10.23 -3.27
N TYR A 3 -2.95 -10.48 -2.69
CA TYR A 3 -3.17 -10.31 -1.25
C TYR A 3 -2.24 -11.19 -0.40
N ASP A 4 -1.96 -12.42 -0.85
CA ASP A 4 -1.02 -13.29 -0.15
C ASP A 4 0.38 -12.69 -0.06
N ILE A 5 0.87 -12.08 -1.14
CA ILE A 5 2.19 -11.42 -1.14
C ILE A 5 2.16 -10.19 -0.22
N LEU A 6 1.10 -9.39 -0.26
CA LEU A 6 0.93 -8.24 0.62
C LEU A 6 0.94 -8.68 2.09
N LYS A 7 0.15 -9.70 2.42
CA LYS A 7 0.07 -10.28 3.77
C LYS A 7 1.42 -10.78 4.28
N GLU A 8 2.14 -11.53 3.45
CA GLU A 8 3.46 -12.05 3.81
C GLU A 8 4.48 -10.92 4.03
N LEU A 9 4.52 -9.93 3.16
CA LEU A 9 5.39 -8.76 3.33
C LEU A 9 5.08 -7.99 4.61
N TYR A 10 3.79 -7.81 4.91
CA TYR A 10 3.34 -7.17 6.13
C TYR A 10 3.84 -7.90 7.38
N TRP A 11 3.61 -9.21 7.47
CA TRP A 11 4.02 -10.01 8.62
C TRP A 11 5.55 -10.10 8.76
N LEU A 12 6.28 -10.26 7.66
CA LEU A 12 7.74 -10.24 7.70
C LEU A 12 8.25 -8.90 8.22
N PHE A 13 7.66 -7.80 7.74
CA PHE A 13 8.02 -6.46 8.19
C PHE A 13 7.76 -6.26 9.69
N VAL A 14 6.57 -6.62 10.16
CA VAL A 14 6.19 -6.50 11.58
C VAL A 14 7.11 -7.33 12.49
N ILE A 15 7.46 -8.54 12.08
CA ILE A 15 8.38 -9.41 12.83
C ILE A 15 9.78 -8.82 12.87
N GLU A 16 10.26 -8.28 11.76
CA GLU A 16 11.63 -7.76 11.65
C GLU A 16 11.82 -6.43 12.36
N TYR A 17 10.87 -5.52 12.22
CA TYR A 17 10.99 -4.14 12.72
C TYR A 17 10.16 -3.85 13.98
N ALA A 18 9.30 -4.75 14.40
CA ALA A 18 8.41 -4.59 15.56
C ALA A 18 7.56 -3.30 15.51
N THR A 19 7.16 -2.89 14.31
CA THR A 19 6.31 -1.73 14.05
C THR A 19 5.34 -2.02 12.91
N LEU A 20 4.17 -1.39 12.96
CA LEU A 20 3.18 -1.39 11.87
C LEU A 20 3.41 -0.24 10.87
N ASN A 21 4.32 0.67 11.17
CA ASN A 21 4.56 1.87 10.38
C ASN A 21 5.81 1.71 9.51
N SER A 22 5.65 1.31 8.27
CA SER A 22 6.72 1.16 7.28
C SER A 22 7.44 2.48 6.99
N GLN A 23 6.72 3.59 7.07
CA GLN A 23 7.26 4.91 6.77
C GLN A 23 8.24 5.40 7.85
N ALA A 24 8.06 5.00 9.10
CA ALA A 24 9.01 5.30 10.16
C ALA A 24 10.34 4.56 9.98
N THR A 25 10.33 3.43 9.29
CA THR A 25 11.51 2.58 9.04
C THR A 25 12.22 2.98 7.74
N PHE A 26 11.46 3.22 6.68
CA PHE A 26 11.98 3.60 5.36
C PHE A 26 11.76 5.10 5.14
N ASN A 27 12.74 5.91 5.52
CA ASN A 27 12.77 7.34 5.32
C ASN A 27 11.57 8.10 5.90
N ALA A 28 11.57 8.28 7.21
CA ALA A 28 10.57 9.05 7.93
C ALA A 28 10.65 10.58 7.67
N GLU A 29 11.69 11.07 6.98
CA GLU A 29 11.84 12.47 6.66
C GLU A 29 10.76 12.91 5.66
N LYS A 30 10.28 14.12 5.86
CA LYS A 30 9.30 14.74 4.98
C LYS A 30 9.97 15.79 4.10
N ASP A 31 9.50 15.92 2.87
CA ASP A 31 9.88 17.00 2.01
C ASP A 31 9.31 18.37 2.47
N SER A 32 9.61 19.43 1.74
CA SER A 32 9.12 20.78 2.05
C SER A 32 7.60 20.92 1.98
N ASN A 33 6.91 20.00 1.33
CA ASN A 33 5.44 19.95 1.24
C ASN A 33 4.80 19.10 2.35
N GLY A 34 5.62 18.48 3.19
CA GLY A 34 5.16 17.62 4.27
C GLY A 34 4.91 16.17 3.87
N TYR A 35 5.34 15.75 2.68
CA TYR A 35 5.17 14.39 2.19
C TYR A 35 6.33 13.51 2.61
N ALA A 36 6.01 12.32 3.06
CA ALA A 36 7.01 11.31 3.36
C ALA A 36 7.67 10.82 2.07
N GLN A 37 8.92 10.44 2.16
CA GLN A 37 9.72 9.87 1.08
C GLN A 37 9.65 8.33 1.11
N GLY A 38 10.47 7.66 0.33
CA GLY A 38 10.57 6.20 0.41
C GLY A 38 9.39 5.45 -0.23
N GLY A 39 8.77 6.01 -1.24
CA GLY A 39 7.72 5.34 -1.99
C GLY A 39 6.33 5.46 -1.36
N LEU A 40 6.08 6.52 -0.65
CA LEU A 40 4.82 6.73 0.06
C LEU A 40 3.82 7.49 -0.78
N GLY A 41 2.65 6.89 -1.01
CA GLY A 41 1.68 7.33 -1.99
C GLY A 41 1.13 8.74 -1.83
N ALA A 42 0.92 9.23 -0.61
CA ALA A 42 0.26 10.51 -0.37
C ALA A 42 1.00 11.74 -0.94
N GLY A 43 2.32 11.69 -1.01
CA GLY A 43 3.13 12.77 -1.56
C GLY A 43 2.96 12.96 -3.06
N VAL A 44 2.65 11.90 -3.76
CA VAL A 44 2.57 11.87 -5.22
C VAL A 44 1.29 12.48 -5.74
N THR A 45 0.16 12.19 -5.11
CA THR A 45 -1.16 12.54 -5.61
C THR A 45 -1.47 14.04 -5.55
N ASN A 46 -0.72 14.81 -4.79
CA ASN A 46 -0.90 16.24 -4.64
C ASN A 46 0.04 17.10 -5.48
N MET A 47 0.83 16.49 -6.35
CA MET A 47 1.65 17.22 -7.30
C MET A 47 0.83 17.66 -8.51
N SER A 48 0.86 18.94 -8.81
CA SER A 48 0.04 19.57 -9.85
C SER A 48 0.57 19.36 -11.28
N ASP A 49 1.80 18.88 -11.42
CA ASP A 49 2.54 18.88 -12.70
C ASP A 49 3.20 17.54 -13.01
N TRP A 50 2.40 16.51 -13.13
CA TRP A 50 2.82 15.15 -13.46
C TRP A 50 3.63 15.04 -14.76
N SER A 51 3.41 15.97 -15.68
CA SER A 51 4.07 15.99 -16.98
C SER A 51 5.38 16.80 -17.04
N GLY A 52 5.68 17.59 -16.02
CA GLY A 52 6.88 18.42 -15.97
C GLY A 52 8.15 17.70 -15.50
N PHE A 53 8.18 16.37 -15.56
CA PHE A 53 9.26 15.55 -15.05
C PHE A 53 9.91 14.72 -16.17
N ASN A 54 10.87 13.87 -15.81
CA ASN A 54 11.60 12.98 -16.70
C ASN A 54 10.75 11.94 -17.46
N GLY A 55 9.44 12.07 -17.44
CA GLY A 55 8.49 11.19 -18.10
C GLY A 55 8.04 9.99 -17.26
N TYR A 56 8.63 9.77 -16.10
CA TYR A 56 8.31 8.64 -15.23
C TYR A 56 7.57 9.02 -13.96
N TYR A 57 7.82 10.20 -13.44
CA TYR A 57 7.19 10.62 -12.19
C TYR A 57 5.66 10.66 -12.34
N PRO A 58 4.90 10.10 -11.40
CA PRO A 58 5.32 9.54 -10.10
C PRO A 58 5.84 8.10 -10.17
N PHE A 59 5.97 7.53 -11.34
CA PHE A 59 6.44 6.17 -11.53
C PHE A 59 7.97 6.12 -11.53
N VAL A 60 8.52 5.16 -10.82
CA VAL A 60 9.94 4.85 -10.87
C VAL A 60 10.16 3.70 -11.85
N PRO A 61 11.16 3.74 -12.72
CA PRO A 61 11.46 2.61 -13.60
C PRO A 61 11.72 1.33 -12.81
N CYS A 62 11.15 0.22 -13.26
CA CYS A 62 11.45 -1.09 -12.68
C CYS A 62 12.94 -1.39 -12.73
N GLY A 63 13.44 -2.04 -11.70
CA GLY A 63 14.85 -2.39 -11.59
C GLY A 63 15.75 -1.29 -11.04
N HIS A 64 15.18 -0.15 -10.62
CA HIS A 64 15.97 0.94 -10.07
C HIS A 64 16.77 0.54 -8.82
N THR A 65 16.27 -0.41 -8.06
CA THR A 65 16.91 -0.93 -6.84
C THR A 65 17.65 -2.26 -7.05
N ASP A 66 17.88 -2.70 -8.28
CA ASP A 66 18.44 -4.03 -8.59
C ASP A 66 19.86 -4.24 -8.01
N GLU A 67 20.60 -3.18 -7.78
CA GLU A 67 21.91 -3.26 -7.13
C GLU A 67 21.86 -3.82 -5.70
N LEU A 68 20.70 -3.74 -5.04
CA LEU A 68 20.48 -4.31 -3.72
C LEU A 68 20.20 -5.82 -3.74
N GLY A 69 19.97 -6.43 -4.90
CA GLY A 69 19.68 -7.86 -5.05
C GLY A 69 18.50 -8.31 -4.17
N ASN A 70 18.71 -9.33 -3.35
CA ASN A 70 17.72 -9.83 -2.39
C ASN A 70 17.76 -9.07 -1.05
N GLY A 71 18.52 -7.98 -0.97
CA GLY A 71 18.67 -7.19 0.24
C GLY A 71 17.47 -6.29 0.53
N THR A 72 17.63 -5.55 1.61
CA THR A 72 16.73 -4.48 2.05
C THR A 72 17.52 -3.18 2.08
N GLY A 73 16.93 -2.09 1.62
CA GLY A 73 17.57 -0.77 1.59
C GLY A 73 16.78 0.23 0.77
N GLU A 74 17.42 1.31 0.42
CA GLU A 74 16.84 2.39 -0.38
C GLU A 74 17.86 2.87 -1.42
N VAL A 75 17.38 3.22 -2.61
CA VAL A 75 18.16 3.81 -3.68
C VAL A 75 17.57 5.14 -4.10
N ALA A 76 18.40 6.16 -4.17
CA ALA A 76 17.97 7.50 -4.53
C ALA A 76 17.58 7.56 -6.02
N TYR A 77 16.39 8.08 -6.30
CA TYR A 77 15.92 8.34 -7.66
C TYR A 77 15.73 9.85 -7.88
N PRO A 78 16.57 10.48 -8.71
CA PRO A 78 16.42 11.89 -9.02
C PRO A 78 15.29 12.09 -10.04
N VAL A 79 14.33 12.93 -9.69
CA VAL A 79 13.29 13.40 -10.61
C VAL A 79 13.84 14.64 -11.32
N ILE A 80 13.92 14.56 -12.65
CA ILE A 80 14.59 15.58 -13.47
C ILE A 80 13.53 16.41 -14.20
N ASN A 81 13.65 17.73 -14.10
CA ASN A 81 12.87 18.70 -14.86
C ASN A 81 13.21 18.65 -16.35
N GLU A 82 12.38 19.25 -17.20
CA GLU A 82 12.60 19.36 -18.65
C GLU A 82 13.89 20.11 -19.01
N ASP A 83 14.35 21.01 -18.16
CA ASP A 83 15.60 21.76 -18.33
C ASP A 83 16.86 20.99 -17.88
N GLY A 84 16.68 19.75 -17.41
CA GLY A 84 17.76 18.88 -16.93
C GLY A 84 18.15 19.12 -15.46
N SER A 85 17.55 20.07 -14.77
CA SER A 85 17.80 20.27 -13.33
C SER A 85 17.08 19.20 -12.49
N THR A 86 17.63 18.87 -11.32
CA THR A 86 16.98 17.98 -10.38
C THR A 86 15.88 18.73 -9.65
N ARG A 87 14.63 18.29 -9.77
CA ARG A 87 13.48 18.83 -9.05
C ARG A 87 13.42 18.36 -7.62
N CYS A 88 13.53 17.08 -7.43
CA CYS A 88 13.57 16.42 -6.13
C CYS A 88 14.27 15.08 -6.25
N THR A 89 14.59 14.49 -5.13
CA THR A 89 15.10 13.11 -5.07
C THR A 89 14.16 12.32 -4.17
N VAL A 90 13.66 11.19 -4.67
CA VAL A 90 12.86 10.25 -3.89
C VAL A 90 13.70 9.03 -3.55
N MET A 91 13.50 8.49 -2.37
CA MET A 91 14.16 7.24 -1.97
C MET A 91 13.24 6.08 -2.30
N VAL A 92 13.72 5.17 -3.14
CA VAL A 92 12.96 3.99 -3.56
C VAL A 92 13.35 2.83 -2.66
N PRO A 93 12.44 2.32 -1.85
CA PRO A 93 12.74 1.23 -0.94
C PRO A 93 12.77 -0.11 -1.68
N ARG A 94 13.63 -0.99 -1.20
CA ARG A 94 13.61 -2.42 -1.49
C ARG A 94 13.54 -3.18 -0.18
N TYR A 95 12.57 -4.06 -0.06
CA TYR A 95 12.41 -4.89 1.12
C TYR A 95 12.46 -6.36 0.73
N ARG A 96 13.49 -7.05 1.22
CA ARG A 96 13.72 -8.49 0.98
C ARG A 96 13.63 -8.87 -0.51
N GLY A 97 14.24 -8.06 -1.38
CA GLY A 97 14.26 -8.27 -2.82
C GLY A 97 13.00 -7.79 -3.56
N VAL A 98 11.98 -7.31 -2.88
CA VAL A 98 10.80 -6.69 -3.51
C VAL A 98 11.02 -5.19 -3.62
N GLU A 99 11.03 -4.70 -4.86
CA GLU A 99 11.18 -3.27 -5.14
C GLU A 99 9.89 -2.53 -4.85
N ASN A 100 10.01 -1.41 -4.14
CA ASN A 100 8.94 -0.48 -3.85
C ASN A 100 7.64 -1.14 -3.32
N PRO A 101 7.73 -2.02 -2.30
CA PRO A 101 6.56 -2.78 -1.84
C PRO A 101 5.49 -1.91 -1.18
N PHE A 102 5.89 -0.73 -0.71
CA PHE A 102 5.00 0.22 -0.02
C PHE A 102 4.39 1.27 -0.96
N GLY A 103 4.80 1.29 -2.24
CA GLY A 103 4.21 2.06 -3.33
C GLY A 103 4.36 3.58 -3.26
N HIS A 104 4.60 4.21 -4.40
CA HIS A 104 4.40 5.65 -4.59
C HIS A 104 2.96 5.99 -4.95
N VAL A 105 2.27 5.03 -5.56
CA VAL A 105 0.89 5.14 -6.04
C VAL A 105 0.08 3.98 -5.49
N TRP A 106 -1.22 4.15 -5.46
CA TRP A 106 -2.12 3.09 -5.05
C TRP A 106 -1.95 1.87 -5.96
N GLN A 107 -1.89 0.72 -5.33
CA GLN A 107 -1.74 -0.55 -6.01
C GLN A 107 -3.01 -1.37 -5.81
N TRP A 108 -3.55 -1.85 -6.91
CA TRP A 108 -4.63 -2.83 -6.86
C TRP A 108 -4.09 -4.16 -6.35
N THR A 109 -4.85 -4.79 -5.47
CA THR A 109 -4.50 -6.07 -4.87
C THR A 109 -5.51 -7.13 -5.30
N ASP A 110 -5.03 -8.14 -6.02
CA ASP A 110 -5.84 -9.27 -6.44
C ASP A 110 -5.99 -10.30 -5.31
N GLY A 111 -7.09 -11.04 -5.32
CA GLY A 111 -7.37 -12.10 -4.36
C GLY A 111 -8.01 -11.62 -3.07
N ILE A 112 -8.43 -10.37 -3.00
CA ILE A 112 -9.22 -9.81 -1.90
C ILE A 112 -10.43 -9.06 -2.47
N ASN A 113 -11.59 -9.28 -1.90
CA ASN A 113 -12.81 -8.56 -2.24
C ASN A 113 -13.58 -8.19 -0.97
N ILE A 114 -14.11 -6.98 -0.95
CA ILE A 114 -14.90 -6.49 0.15
C ILE A 114 -16.37 -6.41 -0.25
N ARG A 115 -17.22 -7.03 0.54
CA ARG A 115 -18.66 -6.96 0.33
C ARG A 115 -19.33 -6.09 1.39
N ILE A 116 -19.77 -4.92 0.99
CA ILE A 116 -20.53 -4.01 1.83
C ILE A 116 -22.00 -4.43 1.77
N SER A 117 -22.52 -4.99 2.86
CA SER A 117 -23.94 -5.34 2.97
C SER A 117 -24.79 -4.09 3.13
N PRO A 118 -26.06 -4.08 2.65
CA PRO A 118 -27.01 -3.03 3.01
C PRO A 118 -27.17 -2.91 4.53
N THR A 119 -27.56 -1.74 5.00
CA THR A 119 -27.90 -1.54 6.41
C THR A 119 -29.13 -2.37 6.81
N GLU A 120 -29.32 -2.59 8.11
CA GLU A 120 -30.51 -3.32 8.62
C GLU A 120 -31.82 -2.72 8.14
N GLU A 121 -31.91 -1.39 8.06
CA GLU A 121 -33.05 -0.66 7.54
C GLU A 121 -33.38 -1.00 6.08
N ASN A 122 -32.35 -1.42 5.32
CA ASN A 122 -32.46 -1.81 3.92
C ASN A 122 -32.37 -3.33 3.72
N GLY A 123 -32.63 -4.12 4.80
CA GLY A 123 -32.71 -5.57 4.74
C GLY A 123 -31.37 -6.31 4.73
N GLY A 124 -30.27 -5.64 5.04
CA GLY A 124 -28.94 -6.24 5.19
C GLY A 124 -28.54 -6.40 6.65
N ASP A 125 -27.28 -6.78 6.88
CA ASP A 125 -26.67 -6.88 8.21
C ASP A 125 -25.76 -5.69 8.56
N GLY A 126 -25.65 -4.73 7.67
CA GLY A 126 -24.84 -3.53 7.86
C GLY A 126 -23.32 -3.76 7.92
N LEU A 127 -22.85 -4.95 7.64
CA LEU A 127 -21.43 -5.31 7.77
C LEU A 127 -20.64 -5.07 6.49
N SER A 128 -19.38 -4.76 6.64
CA SER A 128 -18.36 -4.80 5.60
C SER A 128 -17.55 -6.09 5.80
N LYS A 129 -17.59 -6.97 4.83
CA LYS A 129 -17.07 -8.34 4.93
C LYS A 129 -15.90 -8.53 3.99
N GLU A 130 -14.76 -8.93 4.54
CA GLU A 130 -13.56 -9.27 3.77
C GLU A 130 -13.62 -10.73 3.31
N PHE A 131 -13.31 -10.92 2.01
CA PHE A 131 -13.23 -12.22 1.36
C PHE A 131 -11.89 -12.37 0.69
N VAL A 132 -11.22 -13.50 0.93
CA VAL A 132 -9.88 -13.77 0.39
C VAL A 132 -9.89 -15.05 -0.45
N CYS A 133 -9.17 -15.00 -1.57
CA CYS A 133 -8.94 -16.13 -2.47
C CYS A 133 -7.45 -16.30 -2.72
N THR A 134 -6.95 -17.52 -2.55
CA THR A 134 -5.54 -17.88 -2.79
C THR A 134 -5.30 -18.58 -4.13
N ASP A 135 -6.37 -18.85 -4.89
CA ASP A 135 -6.29 -19.50 -6.20
C ASP A 135 -6.36 -18.43 -7.32
N PRO A 136 -5.23 -18.11 -8.00
CA PRO A 136 -5.22 -17.08 -9.04
C PRO A 136 -6.18 -17.35 -10.20
N ALA A 137 -6.55 -18.61 -10.44
CA ALA A 137 -7.51 -18.96 -11.49
C ALA A 137 -8.96 -18.51 -11.16
N LYS A 138 -9.21 -18.13 -9.93
CA LYS A 138 -10.52 -17.69 -9.42
C LYS A 138 -10.58 -16.22 -9.06
N PHE A 139 -9.50 -15.46 -9.28
CA PHE A 139 -9.51 -14.03 -9.01
C PHE A 139 -10.60 -13.34 -9.83
N SER A 140 -11.32 -12.46 -9.17
CA SER A 140 -12.45 -11.75 -9.75
C SER A 140 -12.59 -10.36 -9.12
N ASP A 141 -12.86 -9.36 -9.93
CA ASP A 141 -13.04 -7.96 -9.48
C ASP A 141 -14.41 -7.74 -8.82
N SER A 142 -15.33 -8.69 -8.92
CA SER A 142 -16.71 -8.50 -8.44
C SER A 142 -17.39 -9.76 -7.93
N GLY A 143 -16.78 -10.92 -8.11
CA GLY A 143 -17.30 -12.22 -7.69
C GLY A 143 -16.70 -12.71 -6.39
N TYR A 144 -17.33 -13.73 -5.82
CA TYR A 144 -16.87 -14.37 -4.57
C TYR A 144 -16.72 -15.89 -4.71
N ASP A 145 -16.81 -16.42 -5.94
CA ASP A 145 -16.61 -17.85 -6.15
C ASP A 145 -15.15 -18.24 -5.88
N GLY A 146 -14.96 -19.15 -4.95
CA GLY A 146 -13.64 -19.54 -4.47
C GLY A 146 -13.02 -18.60 -3.44
N TYR A 147 -13.72 -17.55 -3.02
CA TYR A 147 -13.30 -16.69 -1.92
C TYR A 147 -13.87 -17.18 -0.59
N ALA A 148 -13.07 -17.14 0.45
CA ALA A 148 -13.48 -17.42 1.82
C ALA A 148 -13.71 -16.12 2.60
N HIS A 149 -14.81 -16.03 3.34
CA HIS A 149 -15.03 -14.94 4.28
C HIS A 149 -14.09 -15.08 5.47
N VAL A 150 -13.25 -14.09 5.70
CA VAL A 150 -12.20 -14.12 6.73
C VAL A 150 -12.50 -13.23 7.91
N GLY A 151 -13.39 -12.26 7.77
CA GLY A 151 -13.81 -11.40 8.86
C GLY A 151 -14.59 -10.17 8.40
N ASN A 152 -14.81 -9.25 9.32
CA ASN A 152 -15.46 -7.98 9.06
C ASN A 152 -14.48 -6.85 9.34
N GLU A 153 -14.60 -5.80 8.57
CA GLU A 153 -13.74 -4.63 8.64
C GLU A 153 -14.54 -3.33 8.87
N ALA A 154 -13.85 -2.20 8.94
CA ALA A 154 -14.48 -0.89 9.08
C ALA A 154 -15.43 -0.63 7.90
N ARG A 155 -16.58 -0.03 8.20
CA ARG A 155 -17.52 0.46 7.18
C ARG A 155 -17.38 1.96 7.01
N ALA A 156 -16.17 2.40 6.74
CA ALA A 156 -15.87 3.80 6.57
C ALA A 156 -14.63 3.97 5.69
N GLU A 157 -14.63 4.97 4.86
CA GLU A 157 -13.52 5.35 3.97
C GLU A 157 -12.48 6.17 4.73
N GLY A 158 -11.21 5.94 4.49
CA GLY A 158 -10.13 6.73 5.04
C GLY A 158 -8.83 5.98 5.26
N TYR A 159 -7.79 6.69 5.66
CA TYR A 159 -6.54 6.04 6.04
C TYR A 159 -6.73 5.11 7.24
N VAL A 160 -6.17 3.92 7.14
CA VAL A 160 -6.25 2.91 8.19
C VAL A 160 -5.57 3.42 9.46
N LYS A 161 -6.27 3.31 10.59
CA LYS A 161 -5.77 3.69 11.91
C LYS A 161 -5.52 2.48 12.81
N GLU A 162 -6.40 1.49 12.73
CA GLU A 162 -6.28 0.25 13.51
C GLU A 162 -6.62 -0.94 12.62
N VAL A 163 -5.96 -2.05 12.87
CA VAL A 163 -6.21 -3.32 12.19
C VAL A 163 -6.53 -4.41 13.19
N ILE A 164 -7.29 -5.40 12.75
CA ILE A 164 -7.48 -6.67 13.43
C ILE A 164 -7.01 -7.79 12.50
N PHE A 165 -6.79 -8.96 13.06
CA PHE A 165 -6.24 -10.09 12.30
C PHE A 165 -7.21 -11.25 12.27
N GLY A 166 -7.34 -11.85 11.10
CA GLY A 166 -8.08 -13.11 10.91
C GLY A 166 -7.32 -14.31 11.44
N GLU A 167 -7.97 -15.47 11.46
CA GLU A 167 -7.39 -16.74 11.94
C GLU A 167 -6.21 -17.21 11.06
N GLY A 168 -6.22 -16.87 9.77
CA GLY A 168 -5.13 -17.14 8.82
C GLY A 168 -4.12 -15.99 8.71
N GLY A 169 -4.16 -15.03 9.61
CA GLY A 169 -3.28 -13.86 9.60
C GLY A 169 -3.71 -12.78 8.60
N GLU A 170 -4.95 -12.80 8.15
CA GLU A 170 -5.54 -11.75 7.32
C GLU A 170 -5.50 -10.41 8.06
N ILE A 171 -5.32 -9.34 7.31
CA ILE A 171 -5.15 -7.99 7.85
C ILE A 171 -6.40 -7.19 7.49
N MET A 172 -7.22 -6.92 8.49
CA MET A 172 -8.52 -6.25 8.31
C MET A 172 -8.49 -4.86 8.94
N PRO A 173 -8.68 -3.78 8.18
CA PRO A 173 -8.89 -2.45 8.73
C PRO A 173 -10.09 -2.42 9.66
N SER A 174 -9.89 -2.09 10.93
CA SER A 174 -10.97 -2.04 11.92
C SER A 174 -11.41 -0.62 12.27
N VAL A 175 -10.49 0.34 12.15
CA VAL A 175 -10.75 1.76 12.36
C VAL A 175 -10.03 2.58 11.30
N VAL A 176 -10.75 3.52 10.70
CA VAL A 176 -10.19 4.55 9.81
C VAL A 176 -10.04 5.89 10.55
N GLY A 177 -9.34 6.85 9.96
CA GLY A 177 -9.05 8.14 10.56
C GLY A 177 -7.59 8.30 10.96
N GLY A 178 -6.73 7.47 10.40
CA GLY A 178 -5.28 7.64 10.39
C GLY A 178 -4.85 8.79 9.47
N GLY A 179 -3.63 8.73 9.03
CA GLY A 179 -3.04 9.65 8.06
C GLY A 179 -2.11 8.89 7.13
N SER A 180 -1.58 9.56 6.13
CA SER A 180 -0.62 8.97 5.18
C SER A 180 0.67 8.45 5.82
N SER A 181 0.87 8.64 7.10
CA SER A 181 1.99 8.12 7.90
C SER A 181 1.57 7.00 8.87
N THR A 182 0.38 6.42 8.68
CA THR A 182 -0.13 5.32 9.50
C THR A 182 0.03 4.01 8.74
N TYR A 183 0.56 2.97 9.38
CA TYR A 183 0.80 1.65 8.81
C TYR A 183 1.60 1.71 7.48
N PHE A 184 1.17 1.02 6.44
CA PHE A 184 1.75 1.02 5.09
C PHE A 184 1.18 2.14 4.19
N CYS A 185 0.64 3.21 4.74
CA CYS A 185 -0.10 4.22 3.99
C CYS A 185 -1.39 3.67 3.36
N ASP A 186 -1.94 2.61 3.95
CA ASP A 186 -3.13 1.96 3.44
C ASP A 186 -4.36 2.84 3.58
N TYR A 187 -5.17 2.83 2.53
CA TYR A 187 -6.45 3.52 2.46
C TYR A 187 -7.57 2.50 2.25
N HIS A 188 -8.60 2.58 3.08
CA HIS A 188 -9.76 1.70 3.05
C HIS A 188 -10.99 2.43 2.49
#